data_775542d4ef0a89bd2560f2a357721e8d
#
_entry.id   775542d4ef0a89bd2560f2a357721e8d
#
_cell.length_a   1.000
_cell.length_b   1.000
_cell.length_c   1.000
_cell.angle_alpha   90.00
_cell.angle_beta   90.00
_cell.angle_gamma   90.00
#
_symmetry.space_group_name_H-M   'P 1'
#
loop_
_entity.id
_entity.type
_entity.pdbx_description
1 polymer ?
#
loop_
_entity_poly.entity_id
_entity_poly.type
_entity_poly.pdbx_seq_one_letter_code
_entity_poly.pdbx_strand_id
1 'polypeptide(L)'
;MRNHRTSIVALATVASLLAGPAMARCVDNSERQAMNMRVLQSELMVAALTCGQQGEFNAFARKFEGELVTHGKMLRSAFQRAYGGQGEPRLNAFVTRLANEASQRSIADRAVFCPRAAELFNVVLNTPPAALPAVAEQQSFSSTHDATECTAEVTREASSVKAPATKAKSR
;
A
#
# COMPACT_ATOMS: atom_id res chain seq x y z
N MET A 1 -51.36 54.43 -11.17
CA MET A 1 -50.54 53.34 -11.76
C MET A 1 -49.21 53.27 -11.01
N ARG A 2 -49.06 52.30 -10.13
CA ARG A 2 -47.95 52.25 -9.17
C ARG A 2 -47.06 51.05 -9.53
N ASN A 3 -45.85 51.31 -10.12
CA ASN A 3 -44.88 50.30 -10.52
C ASN A 3 -44.11 49.79 -9.29
N HIS A 4 -44.35 48.56 -8.88
CA HIS A 4 -43.49 47.85 -7.95
C HIS A 4 -42.34 47.19 -8.71
N ARG A 5 -41.13 47.74 -8.53
CA ARG A 5 -39.89 47.05 -8.95
C ARG A 5 -39.47 46.09 -7.82
N THR A 6 -39.67 44.81 -8.08
CA THR A 6 -39.18 43.72 -7.22
C THR A 6 -37.69 43.48 -7.51
N SER A 7 -36.82 43.90 -6.59
CA SER A 7 -35.40 43.58 -6.64
C SER A 7 -35.19 42.14 -6.11
N ILE A 8 -34.79 41.25 -7.03
CA ILE A 8 -34.40 39.90 -6.67
C ILE A 8 -32.89 39.94 -6.30
N VAL A 9 -32.62 39.80 -4.98
CA VAL A 9 -31.25 39.64 -4.49
C VAL A 9 -30.88 38.14 -4.61
N ALA A 10 -30.03 37.84 -5.58
CA ALA A 10 -29.49 36.53 -5.74
C ALA A 10 -28.38 36.30 -4.69
N LEU A 11 -28.67 35.50 -3.67
CA LEU A 11 -27.64 34.98 -2.73
C LEU A 11 -26.81 33.91 -3.45
N ALA A 12 -25.61 34.27 -3.89
CA ALA A 12 -24.62 33.32 -4.36
C ALA A 12 -23.94 32.67 -3.13
N THR A 13 -24.36 31.47 -2.78
CA THR A 13 -23.68 30.63 -1.80
C THR A 13 -22.43 30.03 -2.44
N VAL A 14 -21.27 30.61 -2.10
CA VAL A 14 -19.96 30.02 -2.44
C VAL A 14 -19.74 28.80 -1.53
N ALA A 15 -20.02 27.62 -2.05
CA ALA A 15 -19.62 26.35 -1.42
C ALA A 15 -18.10 26.21 -1.56
N SER A 16 -17.35 26.65 -0.55
CA SER A 16 -15.92 26.40 -0.45
C SER A 16 -15.71 24.91 -0.22
N LEU A 17 -15.38 24.20 -1.30
CA LEU A 17 -14.85 22.82 -1.24
C LEU A 17 -13.54 22.87 -0.45
N LEU A 18 -13.58 22.50 0.83
CA LEU A 18 -12.40 22.21 1.63
C LEU A 18 -11.80 20.91 1.11
N ALA A 19 -11.15 20.96 -0.05
CA ALA A 19 -10.19 19.95 -0.45
C ALA A 19 -9.00 20.09 0.50
N GLY A 20 -9.06 19.36 1.63
CA GLY A 20 -7.88 19.20 2.49
C GLY A 20 -6.76 18.64 1.62
N PRO A 21 -5.50 19.08 1.82
CA PRO A 21 -4.38 18.55 1.07
C PRO A 21 -4.38 17.03 1.25
N ALA A 22 -4.54 16.29 0.15
CA ALA A 22 -4.24 14.87 0.13
C ALA A 22 -2.73 14.77 0.39
N MET A 23 -2.34 14.63 1.64
CA MET A 23 -0.97 14.36 2.02
C MET A 23 -0.59 13.06 1.32
N ALA A 24 0.16 13.16 0.24
CA ALA A 24 0.81 12.02 -0.36
C ALA A 24 1.70 11.43 0.72
N ARG A 25 1.20 10.37 1.38
CA ARG A 25 1.92 9.72 2.47
C ARG A 25 2.95 8.84 1.83
N CYS A 26 4.17 9.29 1.86
CA CYS A 26 5.32 8.47 1.48
C CYS A 26 5.55 7.35 2.50
N VAL A 27 6.15 6.28 2.06
CA VAL A 27 6.56 5.15 2.90
C VAL A 27 8.05 5.23 3.18
N ASP A 28 8.44 4.92 4.40
CA ASP A 28 9.84 4.75 4.73
C ASP A 28 10.38 3.40 4.23
N ASN A 29 11.70 3.21 4.34
CA ASN A 29 12.34 1.99 3.86
C ASN A 29 11.80 0.72 4.55
N SER A 30 11.50 0.78 5.86
CA SER A 30 10.98 -0.37 6.61
C SER A 30 9.53 -0.71 6.20
N GLU A 31 8.73 0.30 5.96
CA GLU A 31 7.36 0.15 5.45
C GLU A 31 7.35 -0.43 4.03
N ARG A 32 8.26 0.03 3.17
CA ARG A 32 8.44 -0.50 1.82
C ARG A 32 8.86 -1.97 1.85
N GLN A 33 9.82 -2.33 2.71
CA GLN A 33 10.20 -3.74 2.90
C GLN A 33 9.00 -4.59 3.37
N ALA A 34 8.20 -4.09 4.30
CA ALA A 34 7.00 -4.79 4.76
C ALA A 34 5.96 -4.98 3.63
N MET A 35 5.83 -4.00 2.74
CA MET A 35 5.00 -4.13 1.53
C MET A 35 5.54 -5.18 0.57
N ASN A 36 6.85 -5.16 0.26
CA ASN A 36 7.49 -6.14 -0.63
C ASN A 36 7.37 -7.57 -0.07
N MET A 37 7.56 -7.75 1.23
CA MET A 37 7.36 -9.03 1.90
C MET A 37 5.91 -9.53 1.75
N ARG A 38 4.92 -8.64 1.83
CA ARG A 38 3.53 -9.01 1.62
C ARG A 38 3.22 -9.36 0.17
N VAL A 39 3.81 -8.64 -0.79
CA VAL A 39 3.72 -8.98 -2.22
C VAL A 39 4.30 -10.37 -2.48
N LEU A 40 5.53 -10.63 -2.01
CA LEU A 40 6.17 -11.94 -2.12
C LEU A 40 5.29 -13.06 -1.55
N GLN A 41 4.77 -12.88 -0.33
CA GLN A 41 3.89 -13.86 0.30
C GLN A 41 2.61 -14.10 -0.53
N SER A 42 2.02 -13.06 -1.11
CA SER A 42 0.81 -13.19 -1.95
C SER A 42 1.10 -13.91 -3.27
N GLU A 43 2.22 -13.62 -3.92
CA GLU A 43 2.68 -14.32 -5.13
C GLU A 43 2.86 -15.82 -4.87
N LEU A 44 3.62 -16.16 -3.83
CA LEU A 44 3.89 -17.57 -3.49
C LEU A 44 2.60 -18.30 -3.07
N MET A 45 1.67 -17.64 -2.40
CA MET A 45 0.38 -18.23 -2.04
C MET A 45 -0.46 -18.54 -3.27
N VAL A 46 -0.57 -17.61 -4.22
CA VAL A 46 -1.31 -17.84 -5.47
C VAL A 46 -0.63 -18.91 -6.30
N ALA A 47 0.70 -18.91 -6.39
CA ALA A 47 1.47 -19.95 -7.07
C ALA A 47 1.22 -21.34 -6.47
N ALA A 48 1.19 -21.44 -5.15
CA ALA A 48 0.88 -22.69 -4.46
C ALA A 48 -0.46 -23.26 -4.89
N LEU A 49 -1.50 -22.41 -4.95
CA LEU A 49 -2.85 -22.83 -5.34
C LEU A 49 -2.97 -23.13 -6.83
N THR A 50 -2.38 -22.30 -7.69
CA THR A 50 -2.52 -22.41 -9.15
C THR A 50 -1.62 -23.47 -9.76
N CYS A 51 -0.38 -23.61 -9.22
CA CYS A 51 0.67 -24.48 -9.79
C CYS A 51 0.87 -25.78 -8.99
N GLY A 52 0.10 -26.02 -7.92
CA GLY A 52 0.19 -27.25 -7.12
C GLY A 52 1.40 -27.29 -6.19
N GLN A 53 1.92 -26.11 -5.75
CA GLN A 53 3.13 -25.96 -4.93
C GLN A 53 2.82 -25.70 -3.45
N GLN A 54 1.77 -26.32 -2.91
CA GLN A 54 1.36 -26.14 -1.51
C GLN A 54 2.41 -26.61 -0.51
N GLY A 55 3.19 -27.64 -0.87
CA GLY A 55 4.29 -28.15 -0.04
C GLY A 55 5.38 -27.09 0.17
N GLU A 56 5.79 -26.44 -0.91
CA GLU A 56 6.79 -25.38 -0.96
C GLU A 56 6.31 -24.14 -0.17
N PHE A 57 5.05 -23.75 -0.35
CA PHE A 57 4.46 -22.65 0.42
C PHE A 57 4.43 -22.94 1.93
N ASN A 58 4.06 -24.15 2.31
CA ASN A 58 4.07 -24.56 3.72
C ASN A 58 5.48 -24.57 4.30
N ALA A 59 6.49 -25.00 3.52
CA ALA A 59 7.89 -24.93 3.91
C ALA A 59 8.37 -23.47 4.08
N PHE A 60 8.01 -22.60 3.11
CA PHE A 60 8.26 -21.17 3.19
C PHE A 60 7.63 -20.54 4.43
N ALA A 61 6.35 -20.77 4.68
CA ALA A 61 5.64 -20.19 5.83
C ALA A 61 6.27 -20.58 7.16
N ARG A 62 6.67 -21.84 7.32
CA ARG A 62 7.36 -22.32 8.54
C ARG A 62 8.77 -21.75 8.67
N LYS A 63 9.55 -21.75 7.58
CA LYS A 63 10.94 -21.28 7.60
C LYS A 63 11.04 -19.80 7.97
N PHE A 64 10.10 -18.99 7.49
CA PHE A 64 10.12 -17.53 7.60
C PHE A 64 9.06 -16.97 8.56
N GLU A 65 8.50 -17.79 9.44
CA GLU A 65 7.43 -17.36 10.35
C GLU A 65 7.78 -16.08 11.11
N GLY A 66 8.99 -15.97 11.67
CA GLY A 66 9.45 -14.78 12.39
C GLY A 66 9.47 -13.53 11.54
N GLU A 67 10.01 -13.62 10.30
CA GLU A 67 10.06 -12.52 9.34
C GLU A 67 8.65 -12.11 8.89
N LEU A 68 7.81 -13.06 8.55
CA LEU A 68 6.44 -12.82 8.12
C LEU A 68 5.60 -12.14 9.21
N VAL A 69 5.75 -12.56 10.47
CA VAL A 69 5.07 -11.95 11.63
C VAL A 69 5.59 -10.52 11.85
N THR A 70 6.90 -10.31 11.81
CA THR A 70 7.52 -9.00 12.02
C THR A 70 7.07 -8.00 10.97
N HIS A 71 7.24 -8.33 9.68
CA HIS A 71 6.83 -7.46 8.58
C HIS A 71 5.32 -7.28 8.50
N GLY A 72 4.53 -8.29 8.87
CA GLY A 72 3.08 -8.18 8.99
C GLY A 72 2.63 -7.16 10.04
N LYS A 73 3.30 -7.11 11.21
CA LYS A 73 3.05 -6.10 12.24
C LYS A 73 3.46 -4.69 11.76
N MET A 74 4.62 -4.56 11.11
CA MET A 74 5.08 -3.30 10.54
C MET A 74 4.10 -2.76 9.50
N LEU A 75 3.64 -3.60 8.58
CA LEU A 75 2.67 -3.25 7.56
C LEU A 75 1.33 -2.78 8.19
N ARG A 76 0.81 -3.52 9.18
CA ARG A 76 -0.40 -3.12 9.89
C ARG A 76 -0.24 -1.76 10.58
N SER A 77 0.89 -1.53 11.24
CA SER A 77 1.20 -0.24 11.88
C SER A 77 1.29 0.90 10.87
N ALA A 78 1.89 0.66 9.69
CA ALA A 78 1.95 1.64 8.61
C ALA A 78 0.54 2.05 8.13
N PHE A 79 -0.34 1.07 7.88
CA PHE A 79 -1.72 1.34 7.49
C PHE A 79 -2.51 2.05 8.59
N GLN A 80 -2.31 1.66 9.86
CA GLN A 80 -2.95 2.32 11.00
C GLN A 80 -2.51 3.79 11.12
N ARG A 81 -1.21 4.09 10.96
CA ARG A 81 -0.71 5.47 10.95
C ARG A 81 -1.25 6.26 9.76
N ALA A 82 -1.31 5.61 8.59
CA ALA A 82 -1.75 6.26 7.36
C ALA A 82 -3.25 6.57 7.34
N TYR A 83 -4.09 5.70 7.87
CA TYR A 83 -5.53 5.73 7.67
C TYR A 83 -6.35 5.75 8.97
N GLY A 84 -5.70 5.73 10.14
CA GLY A 84 -6.38 5.72 11.44
C GLY A 84 -7.39 4.57 11.56
N GLY A 85 -8.62 4.84 11.91
CA GLY A 85 -9.69 3.85 12.04
C GLY A 85 -10.00 3.07 10.75
N GLN A 86 -9.55 3.55 9.59
CA GLN A 86 -9.69 2.85 8.30
C GLN A 86 -8.46 1.97 7.98
N GLY A 87 -7.46 1.90 8.85
CA GLY A 87 -6.21 1.17 8.61
C GLY A 87 -6.43 -0.30 8.27
N GLU A 88 -7.22 -1.02 9.07
CA GLU A 88 -7.49 -2.44 8.84
C GLU A 88 -8.29 -2.70 7.54
N PRO A 89 -9.41 -2.01 7.26
CA PRO A 89 -10.09 -2.13 5.97
C PRO A 89 -9.19 -1.85 4.76
N ARG A 90 -8.32 -0.84 4.85
CA ARG A 90 -7.38 -0.49 3.78
C ARG A 90 -6.29 -1.54 3.60
N LEU A 91 -5.77 -2.10 4.68
CA LEU A 91 -4.83 -3.22 4.63
C LEU A 91 -5.46 -4.44 3.97
N ASN A 92 -6.69 -4.80 4.35
CA ASN A 92 -7.41 -5.92 3.76
C ASN A 92 -7.66 -5.72 2.26
N ALA A 93 -8.05 -4.51 1.85
CA ALA A 93 -8.21 -4.16 0.43
C ALA A 93 -6.88 -4.27 -0.32
N PHE A 94 -5.76 -3.82 0.26
CA PHE A 94 -4.42 -3.95 -0.30
C PHE A 94 -4.04 -5.42 -0.52
N VAL A 95 -4.20 -6.26 0.50
CA VAL A 95 -3.89 -7.70 0.42
C VAL A 95 -4.75 -8.41 -0.62
N THR A 96 -6.04 -8.09 -0.68
CA THR A 96 -6.96 -8.65 -1.68
C THR A 96 -6.55 -8.25 -3.09
N ARG A 97 -6.14 -7.00 -3.30
CA ARG A 97 -5.64 -6.53 -4.60
C ARG A 97 -4.41 -7.30 -5.04
N LEU A 98 -3.42 -7.49 -4.16
CA LEU A 98 -2.20 -8.26 -4.47
C LEU A 98 -2.53 -9.69 -4.91
N ALA A 99 -3.41 -10.38 -4.18
CA ALA A 99 -3.83 -11.73 -4.53
C ALA A 99 -4.58 -11.78 -5.87
N ASN A 100 -5.44 -10.80 -6.14
CA ASN A 100 -6.16 -10.70 -7.41
C ASN A 100 -5.21 -10.46 -8.59
N GLU A 101 -4.23 -9.56 -8.45
CA GLU A 101 -3.24 -9.27 -9.48
C GLU A 101 -2.38 -10.50 -9.80
N ALA A 102 -1.89 -11.22 -8.77
CA ALA A 102 -1.15 -12.46 -8.96
C ALA A 102 -2.04 -13.54 -9.63
N SER A 103 -3.29 -13.67 -9.21
CA SER A 103 -4.26 -14.59 -9.81
C SER A 103 -4.51 -14.27 -11.29
N GLN A 104 -4.71 -13.00 -11.65
CA GLN A 104 -4.89 -12.58 -13.03
C GLN A 104 -3.68 -12.94 -13.90
N ARG A 105 -2.44 -12.71 -13.42
CA ARG A 105 -1.22 -13.12 -14.13
C ARG A 105 -1.16 -14.64 -14.32
N SER A 106 -1.54 -15.40 -13.29
CA SER A 106 -1.53 -16.87 -13.35
C SER A 106 -2.57 -17.43 -14.34
N ILE A 107 -3.69 -16.74 -14.53
CA ILE A 107 -4.75 -17.12 -15.50
C ILE A 107 -4.35 -16.70 -16.90
N ALA A 108 -3.75 -15.51 -17.07
CA ALA A 108 -3.35 -14.96 -18.36
C ALA A 108 -2.28 -15.83 -19.06
N ASP A 109 -1.30 -16.33 -18.33
CA ASP A 109 -0.25 -17.21 -18.88
C ASP A 109 0.31 -18.16 -17.79
N ARG A 110 -0.39 -19.24 -17.56
CA ARG A 110 0.03 -20.26 -16.59
C ARG A 110 1.35 -20.94 -16.99
N ALA A 111 1.62 -21.07 -18.29
CA ALA A 111 2.84 -21.72 -18.79
C ALA A 111 4.11 -20.91 -18.48
N VAL A 112 3.98 -19.60 -18.38
CA VAL A 112 5.06 -18.69 -17.94
C VAL A 112 5.03 -18.49 -16.42
N PHE A 113 3.85 -18.35 -15.82
CA PHE A 113 3.70 -18.05 -14.39
C PHE A 113 4.26 -19.18 -13.51
N CYS A 114 3.88 -20.45 -13.76
CA CYS A 114 4.28 -21.56 -12.88
C CYS A 114 5.78 -21.88 -12.87
N PRO A 115 6.50 -21.89 -14.00
CA PRO A 115 7.96 -22.05 -13.96
C PRO A 115 8.67 -20.94 -13.19
N ARG A 116 8.26 -19.67 -13.36
CA ARG A 116 8.81 -18.52 -12.59
C ARG A 116 8.53 -18.66 -11.10
N ALA A 117 7.33 -19.11 -10.73
CA ALA A 117 6.99 -19.36 -9.35
C ALA A 117 7.83 -20.47 -8.73
N ALA A 118 8.09 -21.56 -9.47
CA ALA A 118 8.96 -22.64 -9.03
C ALA A 118 10.41 -22.17 -8.79
N GLU A 119 10.93 -21.32 -9.68
CA GLU A 119 12.24 -20.69 -9.51
C GLU A 119 12.26 -19.79 -8.27
N LEU A 120 11.22 -18.97 -8.06
CA LEU A 120 11.10 -18.10 -6.90
C LEU A 120 11.03 -18.92 -5.59
N PHE A 121 10.28 -20.02 -5.55
CA PHE A 121 10.29 -20.94 -4.40
C PHE A 121 11.69 -21.51 -4.15
N ASN A 122 12.39 -21.91 -5.19
CA ASN A 122 13.77 -22.42 -5.04
C ASN A 122 14.68 -21.33 -4.44
N VAL A 123 14.63 -20.09 -4.93
CA VAL A 123 15.41 -18.99 -4.37
C VAL A 123 15.07 -18.75 -2.90
N VAL A 124 13.81 -18.57 -2.55
CA VAL A 124 13.43 -18.23 -1.17
C VAL A 124 13.71 -19.38 -0.21
N LEU A 125 13.48 -20.64 -0.61
CA LEU A 125 13.73 -21.79 0.27
C LEU A 125 15.22 -22.02 0.52
N ASN A 126 16.11 -21.54 -0.34
CA ASN A 126 17.56 -21.57 -0.12
C ASN A 126 18.12 -20.30 0.56
N THR A 127 17.27 -19.28 0.78
CA THR A 127 17.66 -18.01 1.41
C THR A 127 17.64 -18.14 2.95
N PRO A 128 18.65 -17.62 3.68
CA PRO A 128 18.59 -17.49 5.12
C PRO A 128 17.45 -16.55 5.56
N PRO A 129 16.78 -16.77 6.72
CA PRO A 129 15.65 -15.93 7.14
C PRO A 129 15.93 -14.43 7.12
N ALA A 130 17.04 -13.98 7.67
CA ALA A 130 17.43 -12.57 7.72
C ALA A 130 17.67 -11.92 6.34
N ALA A 131 17.90 -12.70 5.28
CA ALA A 131 18.12 -12.20 3.93
C ALA A 131 16.82 -12.15 3.08
N LEU A 132 15.71 -12.68 3.57
CA LEU A 132 14.46 -12.71 2.82
C LEU A 132 13.94 -11.32 2.41
N PRO A 133 14.02 -10.27 3.25
CA PRO A 133 13.58 -8.92 2.84
C PRO A 133 14.34 -8.40 1.62
N ALA A 134 15.66 -8.67 1.54
CA ALA A 134 16.47 -8.27 0.38
C ALA A 134 16.05 -9.05 -0.89
N VAL A 135 15.73 -10.34 -0.77
CA VAL A 135 15.19 -11.12 -1.89
C VAL A 135 13.85 -10.56 -2.36
N ALA A 136 12.94 -10.23 -1.44
CA ALA A 136 11.65 -9.63 -1.78
C ALA A 136 11.82 -8.28 -2.52
N GLU A 137 12.81 -7.49 -2.14
CA GLU A 137 13.13 -6.21 -2.79
C GLU A 137 13.66 -6.38 -4.21
N GLN A 138 14.53 -7.37 -4.45
CA GLN A 138 15.11 -7.66 -5.77
C GLN A 138 14.08 -8.11 -6.80
N GLN A 139 12.90 -8.59 -6.37
CA GLN A 139 11.84 -9.04 -7.28
C GLN A 139 11.08 -7.89 -7.97
N SER A 140 11.50 -6.64 -7.82
CA SER A 140 10.88 -5.47 -8.46
C SER A 140 9.37 -5.31 -8.15
N PHE A 141 8.96 -5.66 -6.95
CA PHE A 141 7.56 -5.57 -6.53
C PHE A 141 7.08 -4.12 -6.28
N SER A 142 7.95 -3.12 -6.34
CA SER A 142 7.58 -1.72 -6.09
C SER A 142 6.45 -1.23 -6.98
N SER A 143 6.40 -1.67 -8.23
CA SER A 143 5.32 -1.34 -9.16
C SER A 143 3.97 -1.95 -8.78
N THR A 144 3.96 -3.02 -7.95
CA THR A 144 2.73 -3.69 -7.53
C THR A 144 2.02 -2.96 -6.39
N HIS A 145 2.74 -2.24 -5.54
CA HIS A 145 2.14 -1.51 -4.42
C HIS A 145 2.05 0.01 -4.63
N ASP A 146 2.63 0.57 -5.68
CA ASP A 146 2.60 1.99 -6.08
C ASP A 146 2.95 2.97 -4.94
N ALA A 147 3.71 2.51 -3.95
CA ALA A 147 4.06 3.31 -2.79
C ALA A 147 5.25 4.22 -3.12
N THR A 148 5.09 5.52 -2.91
CA THR A 148 6.13 6.52 -3.09
C THR A 148 7.05 6.55 -1.88
N GLU A 149 8.36 6.47 -2.10
CA GLU A 149 9.35 6.58 -1.03
C GLU A 149 9.45 8.00 -0.47
N CYS A 150 9.71 8.11 0.84
CA CYS A 150 10.00 9.37 1.48
C CYS A 150 11.39 9.86 1.07
N THR A 151 11.45 10.70 0.04
CA THR A 151 12.65 11.47 -0.29
C THR A 151 12.69 12.76 0.53
N ALA A 152 13.88 13.36 0.69
CA ALA A 152 14.03 14.64 1.39
C ALA A 152 13.18 15.77 0.75
N GLU A 153 12.84 15.65 -0.50
CA GLU A 153 12.03 16.59 -1.28
C GLU A 153 10.53 16.44 -0.92
N VAL A 154 10.00 15.22 -0.90
CA VAL A 154 8.62 14.93 -0.48
C VAL A 154 8.38 15.34 0.97
N THR A 155 9.37 15.16 1.83
CA THR A 155 9.27 15.56 3.25
C THR A 155 9.24 17.09 3.40
N ARG A 156 9.95 17.85 2.56
CA ARG A 156 9.93 19.32 2.56
C ARG A 156 8.58 19.87 2.07
N GLU A 157 8.01 19.32 1.02
CA GLU A 157 6.70 19.71 0.53
C GLU A 157 5.59 19.45 1.56
N ALA A 158 5.59 18.29 2.20
CA ALA A 158 4.67 17.96 3.28
C ALA A 158 4.81 18.90 4.49
N SER A 159 6.01 19.40 4.79
CA SER A 159 6.28 20.32 5.89
C SER A 159 5.93 21.78 5.55
N SER A 160 5.95 22.17 4.28
CA SER A 160 5.63 23.54 3.83
C SER A 160 4.14 23.85 3.77
N VAL A 161 3.28 22.83 3.79
CA VAL A 161 1.81 22.95 3.84
C VAL A 161 1.30 23.07 5.29
N LYS A 162 2.04 23.75 6.18
CA LYS A 162 1.59 24.04 7.54
C LYS A 162 0.44 25.03 7.53
N ALA A 163 -0.64 24.67 8.23
CA ALA A 163 -1.90 25.40 8.31
C ALA A 163 -1.78 26.93 8.52
N PRO A 164 -2.68 27.73 7.92
CA PRO A 164 -2.69 29.17 8.16
C PRO A 164 -2.97 29.45 9.65
N ALA A 165 -2.10 30.24 10.25
CA ALA A 165 -2.24 30.67 11.63
C ALA A 165 -3.55 31.45 11.80
N THR A 166 -4.50 30.92 12.54
CA THR A 166 -5.68 31.62 13.03
C THR A 166 -5.21 32.72 13.98
N LYS A 167 -5.21 33.98 13.50
CA LYS A 167 -5.04 35.16 14.38
C LYS A 167 -6.22 35.18 15.35
N ALA A 168 -5.98 34.80 16.59
CA ALA A 168 -6.88 35.09 17.69
C ALA A 168 -6.96 36.59 17.88
N LYS A 169 -8.12 37.20 17.60
CA LYS A 169 -8.43 38.59 17.86
C LYS A 169 -8.80 38.70 19.34
N SER A 170 -7.84 39.19 20.15
CA SER A 170 -8.16 39.58 21.55
C SER A 170 -9.09 40.78 21.58
N ARG A 171 -10.10 40.66 22.40
CA ARG A 171 -10.90 41.79 22.88
C ARG A 171 -11.16 41.58 24.35
#